data_f8010c6235afabb4b70899a08618761e
#
_entry.id   f8010c6235afabb4b70899a08618761e
#
_cell.length_a   1.000
_cell.length_b   1.000
_cell.length_c   1.000
_cell.angle_alpha   90.00
_cell.angle_beta   90.00
_cell.angle_gamma   90.00
#
_symmetry.space_group_name_H-M   'P 1'
#
loop_
_entity.id
_entity.type
_entity.pdbx_description
1 polymer ?
#
loop_
_entity_poly.entity_id
_entity_poly.type
_entity_poly.pdbx_seq_one_letter_code
_entity_poly.pdbx_strand_id
1 'polypeptide(L)'
;MKRRTLVFTVIAAVAAFLVVLVLYLPAGWFASRLPPQVHCTEIGGTVWQGECIGLKYQGTVLGDATWNLAPGRALTGRLSGDFELRGTAITARADLDTSFSGVGELRNVKLGVALDPALLPQLPRDQRGTFNADLTRLELVAGPAPRALQGSIELRDLRQVGARPMELGSYQVSFDGTTPPDGAPVGKLRDLGGPFMVEGTLKLTPPNAYFVQGFITGRTAAAESVVREITLGAMPEASGRSPFSFEGTY
;
A
#
# COMPACT_ATOMS: atom_id res chain seq x y z
N MET A 1 -30.61 -15.98 49.87
CA MET A 1 -29.40 -15.24 49.50
C MET A 1 -28.32 -16.11 48.79
N LYS A 2 -28.02 -17.32 49.30
CA LYS A 2 -26.98 -18.23 48.77
C LYS A 2 -27.08 -18.57 47.27
N ARG A 3 -28.30 -18.81 46.74
CA ARG A 3 -28.51 -19.23 45.34
C ARG A 3 -28.17 -18.10 44.33
N ARG A 4 -28.49 -16.85 44.63
CA ARG A 4 -28.13 -15.67 43.79
C ARG A 4 -26.63 -15.44 43.76
N THR A 5 -25.96 -15.53 44.90
CA THR A 5 -24.50 -15.41 45.00
C THR A 5 -23.78 -16.47 44.15
N LEU A 6 -24.24 -17.72 44.22
CA LEU A 6 -23.68 -18.82 43.45
C LEU A 6 -23.83 -18.58 41.94
N VAL A 7 -25.01 -18.12 41.48
CA VAL A 7 -25.24 -17.79 40.07
C VAL A 7 -24.32 -16.66 39.62
N PHE A 8 -24.15 -15.59 40.40
CA PHE A 8 -23.21 -14.50 40.07
C PHE A 8 -21.76 -14.96 40.00
N THR A 9 -21.33 -15.85 40.92
CA THR A 9 -19.96 -16.40 40.91
C THR A 9 -19.71 -17.23 39.65
N VAL A 10 -20.67 -18.07 39.26
CA VAL A 10 -20.57 -18.89 38.03
C VAL A 10 -20.50 -18.00 36.79
N ILE A 11 -21.38 -17.00 36.70
CA ILE A 11 -21.35 -16.07 35.57
C ILE A 11 -20.01 -15.33 35.50
N ALA A 12 -19.49 -14.84 36.63
CA ALA A 12 -18.19 -14.18 36.69
C ALA A 12 -17.04 -15.11 36.28
N ALA A 13 -17.08 -16.37 36.72
CA ALA A 13 -16.06 -17.37 36.34
C ALA A 13 -16.10 -17.70 34.84
N VAL A 14 -17.30 -17.87 34.26
CA VAL A 14 -17.47 -18.09 32.82
C VAL A 14 -17.02 -16.87 32.03
N ALA A 15 -17.37 -15.65 32.46
CA ALA A 15 -16.94 -14.42 31.80
C ALA A 15 -15.40 -14.28 31.84
N ALA A 16 -14.77 -14.54 32.98
CA ALA A 16 -13.32 -14.52 33.13
C ALA A 16 -12.66 -15.56 32.23
N PHE A 17 -13.21 -16.79 32.17
CA PHE A 17 -12.71 -17.83 31.28
C PHE A 17 -12.80 -17.41 29.80
N LEU A 18 -13.91 -16.84 29.36
CA LEU A 18 -14.09 -16.36 27.99
C LEU A 18 -13.10 -15.23 27.64
N VAL A 19 -12.85 -14.31 28.57
CA VAL A 19 -11.86 -13.26 28.41
C VAL A 19 -10.46 -13.84 28.20
N VAL A 20 -10.07 -14.80 29.04
CA VAL A 20 -8.78 -15.48 28.91
C VAL A 20 -8.67 -16.22 27.57
N LEU A 21 -9.73 -16.96 27.18
CA LEU A 21 -9.78 -17.67 25.92
C LEU A 21 -9.59 -16.71 24.72
N VAL A 22 -10.26 -15.56 24.73
CA VAL A 22 -10.13 -14.56 23.66
C VAL A 22 -8.72 -13.95 23.64
N LEU A 23 -8.15 -13.61 24.80
CA LEU A 23 -6.82 -13.00 24.89
C LEU A 23 -5.70 -13.95 24.42
N TYR A 24 -5.85 -15.24 24.65
CA TYR A 24 -4.86 -16.26 24.29
C TYR A 24 -5.21 -17.04 23.03
N LEU A 25 -6.12 -16.55 22.20
CA LEU A 25 -6.55 -17.23 20.99
C LEU A 25 -5.37 -17.40 20.02
N PRO A 26 -4.95 -18.63 19.68
CA PRO A 26 -3.79 -18.86 18.84
C PRO A 26 -3.99 -18.32 17.42
N ALA A 27 -2.98 -17.66 16.88
CA ALA A 27 -3.00 -17.12 15.50
C ALA A 27 -3.19 -18.25 14.46
N GLY A 28 -2.62 -19.42 14.70
CA GLY A 28 -2.72 -20.57 13.81
C GLY A 28 -4.15 -21.05 13.52
N TRP A 29 -5.13 -20.78 14.38
CA TRP A 29 -6.53 -21.13 14.12
C TRP A 29 -7.14 -20.35 12.95
N PHE A 30 -6.57 -19.19 12.63
CA PHE A 30 -7.00 -18.36 11.51
C PHE A 30 -6.22 -18.64 10.23
N ALA A 31 -5.17 -19.46 10.28
CA ALA A 31 -4.39 -19.83 9.10
C ALA A 31 -5.25 -20.38 7.96
N SER A 32 -6.24 -21.21 8.29
CA SER A 32 -7.19 -21.76 7.31
C SER A 32 -8.20 -20.76 6.76
N ARG A 33 -8.30 -19.58 7.35
CA ARG A 33 -9.19 -18.48 6.90
C ARG A 33 -8.46 -17.45 6.04
N LEU A 34 -7.14 -17.55 5.91
CA LEU A 34 -6.38 -16.71 4.98
C LEU A 34 -6.85 -16.98 3.54
N PRO A 35 -6.86 -15.94 2.69
CA PRO A 35 -7.10 -16.12 1.27
C PRO A 35 -6.14 -17.15 0.67
N PRO A 36 -6.58 -17.98 -0.30
CA PRO A 36 -5.75 -19.06 -0.85
C PRO A 36 -4.45 -18.58 -1.52
N GLN A 37 -4.35 -17.27 -1.81
CA GLN A 37 -3.15 -16.65 -2.36
C GLN A 37 -2.08 -16.35 -1.30
N VAL A 38 -2.46 -16.34 0.00
CA VAL A 38 -1.58 -15.98 1.14
C VAL A 38 -1.21 -17.24 1.89
N HIS A 39 0.06 -17.52 2.02
CA HIS A 39 0.59 -18.65 2.76
C HIS A 39 1.71 -18.21 3.69
N CYS A 40 1.68 -18.68 4.93
CA CYS A 40 2.79 -18.59 5.88
C CYS A 40 3.45 -19.95 5.99
N THR A 41 4.77 -19.99 6.07
CA THR A 41 5.50 -21.22 6.37
C THR A 41 5.27 -21.63 7.82
N GLU A 42 5.27 -20.66 8.72
CA GLU A 42 4.99 -20.84 10.14
C GLU A 42 4.18 -19.64 10.66
N ILE A 43 3.22 -19.89 11.54
CA ILE A 43 2.43 -18.85 12.21
C ILE A 43 2.58 -19.04 13.71
N GLY A 44 3.16 -18.03 14.37
CA GLY A 44 3.38 -17.99 15.80
C GLY A 44 2.51 -16.99 16.53
N GLY A 45 2.43 -17.14 17.86
CA GLY A 45 1.75 -16.20 18.74
C GLY A 45 0.22 -16.30 18.77
N THR A 46 -0.41 -15.17 19.08
CA THR A 46 -1.85 -15.03 19.21
C THR A 46 -2.42 -14.17 18.07
N VAL A 47 -3.76 -14.12 17.97
CA VAL A 47 -4.46 -13.21 17.05
C VAL A 47 -4.10 -11.75 17.32
N TRP A 48 -3.79 -11.42 18.57
CA TRP A 48 -3.48 -10.06 19.00
C TRP A 48 -2.01 -9.69 18.81
N GLN A 49 -1.13 -10.64 19.04
CA GLN A 49 0.31 -10.44 18.87
C GLN A 49 0.90 -11.71 18.28
N GLY A 50 1.37 -11.62 17.05
CA GLY A 50 1.87 -12.80 16.37
C GLY A 50 2.79 -12.46 15.20
N GLU A 51 3.22 -13.53 14.57
CA GLU A 51 4.15 -13.48 13.44
C GLU A 51 3.79 -14.54 12.40
N CYS A 52 4.11 -14.24 11.16
CA CYS A 52 4.04 -15.14 10.02
C CYS A 52 5.43 -15.19 9.39
N ILE A 53 6.13 -16.28 9.57
CA ILE A 53 7.45 -16.51 8.99
C ILE A 53 7.28 -17.03 7.57
N GLY A 54 8.06 -16.48 6.64
CA GLY A 54 8.02 -16.90 5.24
C GLY A 54 6.68 -16.66 4.57
N LEU A 55 6.13 -15.45 4.74
CA LEU A 55 4.91 -15.01 4.06
C LEU A 55 5.09 -15.08 2.55
N LYS A 56 4.16 -15.76 1.89
CA LYS A 56 4.10 -15.86 0.42
C LYS A 56 2.77 -15.32 -0.08
N TYR A 57 2.82 -14.59 -1.17
CA TYR A 57 1.65 -14.17 -1.92
C TYR A 57 1.74 -14.66 -3.36
N GLN A 58 0.75 -15.44 -3.80
CA GLN A 58 0.76 -16.07 -5.14
C GLN A 58 2.07 -16.81 -5.47
N GLY A 59 2.67 -17.47 -4.47
CA GLY A 59 3.94 -18.21 -4.61
C GLY A 59 5.20 -17.38 -4.46
N THR A 60 5.13 -16.04 -4.49
CA THR A 60 6.27 -15.14 -4.28
C THR A 60 6.53 -14.94 -2.80
N VAL A 61 7.77 -15.12 -2.37
CA VAL A 61 8.19 -14.88 -0.97
C VAL A 61 8.27 -13.39 -0.73
N LEU A 62 7.47 -12.88 0.22
CA LEU A 62 7.47 -11.47 0.60
C LEU A 62 8.38 -11.20 1.80
N GLY A 63 8.55 -12.15 2.71
CA GLY A 63 9.37 -12.01 3.93
C GLY A 63 8.61 -12.45 5.18
N ASP A 64 8.95 -11.85 6.32
CA ASP A 64 8.34 -12.16 7.61
C ASP A 64 7.41 -11.02 8.02
N ALA A 65 6.20 -11.35 8.41
CA ALA A 65 5.21 -10.38 8.87
C ALA A 65 4.99 -10.50 10.38
N THR A 66 4.88 -9.38 11.06
CA THR A 66 4.55 -9.30 12.49
C THR A 66 3.38 -8.35 12.69
N TRP A 67 2.55 -8.61 13.69
CA TRP A 67 1.45 -7.74 14.07
C TRP A 67 1.29 -7.67 15.58
N ASN A 68 0.80 -6.53 16.04
CA ASN A 68 0.49 -6.29 17.43
C ASN A 68 -0.80 -5.46 17.52
N LEU A 69 -1.90 -6.12 17.80
CA LEU A 69 -3.24 -5.57 17.83
C LEU A 69 -3.70 -5.34 19.27
N ALA A 70 -4.41 -4.27 19.52
CA ALA A 70 -4.93 -3.91 20.85
C ALA A 70 -6.27 -4.61 21.14
N PRO A 71 -6.33 -5.69 21.96
CA PRO A 71 -7.56 -6.45 22.21
C PRO A 71 -8.65 -5.61 22.88
N GLY A 72 -8.27 -4.63 23.73
CA GLY A 72 -9.23 -3.77 24.41
C GLY A 72 -10.06 -2.89 23.46
N ARG A 73 -9.51 -2.51 22.31
CA ARG A 73 -10.24 -1.73 21.30
C ARG A 73 -11.23 -2.57 20.50
N ALA A 74 -10.97 -3.87 20.35
CA ALA A 74 -11.90 -4.79 19.71
C ALA A 74 -13.25 -4.86 20.45
N LEU A 75 -13.27 -4.69 21.77
CA LEU A 75 -14.48 -4.62 22.59
C LEU A 75 -15.35 -3.40 22.24
N THR A 76 -14.77 -2.35 21.69
CA THR A 76 -15.50 -1.14 21.25
C THR A 76 -15.82 -1.14 19.75
N GLY A 77 -15.66 -2.29 19.07
CA GLY A 77 -15.93 -2.42 17.65
C GLY A 77 -14.83 -1.83 16.75
N ARG A 78 -13.63 -1.62 17.28
CA ARG A 78 -12.46 -1.11 16.53
C ARG A 78 -11.30 -2.07 16.66
N LEU A 79 -10.63 -2.31 15.55
CA LEU A 79 -9.37 -3.04 15.51
C LEU A 79 -8.24 -2.05 15.27
N SER A 80 -7.31 -1.95 16.20
CA SER A 80 -6.15 -1.06 16.08
C SER A 80 -4.88 -1.76 16.53
N GLY A 81 -3.76 -1.39 15.91
CA GLY A 81 -2.44 -1.94 16.20
C GLY A 81 -1.46 -1.61 15.11
N ASP A 82 -0.31 -2.23 15.17
CA ASP A 82 0.76 -2.09 14.19
C ASP A 82 0.99 -3.39 13.42
N PHE A 83 1.39 -3.22 12.18
CA PHE A 83 1.77 -4.28 11.26
C PHE A 83 3.13 -3.95 10.67
N GLU A 84 4.02 -4.94 10.60
CA GLU A 84 5.32 -4.81 9.96
C GLU A 84 5.60 -6.03 9.08
N LEU A 85 6.08 -5.80 7.85
CA LEU A 85 6.58 -6.80 6.93
C LEU A 85 8.05 -6.52 6.64
N ARG A 86 8.90 -7.51 6.84
CA ARG A 86 10.34 -7.46 6.59
C ARG A 86 10.72 -8.51 5.57
N GLY A 87 11.04 -8.07 4.38
CA GLY A 87 11.58 -8.92 3.32
C GLY A 87 12.78 -8.26 2.65
N THR A 88 13.47 -9.01 1.80
CA THR A 88 14.65 -8.49 1.08
C THR A 88 14.28 -7.53 -0.05
N ALA A 89 13.13 -7.75 -0.68
CA ALA A 89 12.67 -6.97 -1.81
C ALA A 89 11.46 -6.08 -1.49
N ILE A 90 10.79 -6.35 -0.37
CA ILE A 90 9.64 -5.58 0.11
C ILE A 90 9.76 -5.37 1.62
N THR A 91 9.53 -4.14 2.05
CA THR A 91 9.37 -3.78 3.45
C THR A 91 8.10 -2.96 3.61
N ALA A 92 7.30 -3.25 4.62
CA ALA A 92 6.10 -2.47 4.90
C ALA A 92 5.92 -2.29 6.40
N ARG A 93 5.42 -1.13 6.78
CA ARG A 93 4.98 -0.83 8.14
C ARG A 93 3.75 0.07 8.09
N ALA A 94 2.79 -0.19 8.95
CA ALA A 94 1.60 0.63 9.07
C ALA A 94 0.98 0.50 10.46
N ASP A 95 0.39 1.59 10.94
CA ASP A 95 -0.50 1.60 12.08
C ASP A 95 -1.93 1.47 11.57
N LEU A 96 -2.63 0.43 12.01
CA LEU A 96 -3.99 0.12 11.61
C LEU A 96 -5.00 0.67 12.64
N ASP A 97 -6.04 1.34 12.19
CA ASP A 97 -7.22 1.68 12.98
C ASP A 97 -8.47 1.49 12.12
N THR A 98 -9.11 0.35 12.23
CA THR A 98 -10.29 0.00 11.43
C THR A 98 -11.50 -0.23 12.31
N SER A 99 -12.66 0.22 11.84
CA SER A 99 -13.96 -0.07 12.44
C SER A 99 -14.56 -1.32 11.78
N PHE A 100 -15.29 -2.12 12.55
CA PHE A 100 -16.06 -3.25 12.00
C PHE A 100 -17.16 -2.81 11.01
N SER A 101 -17.46 -1.52 10.92
CA SER A 101 -18.37 -0.95 9.91
C SER A 101 -17.73 -0.80 8.52
N GLY A 102 -16.47 -1.21 8.33
CA GLY A 102 -15.80 -1.19 7.02
C GLY A 102 -15.03 0.08 6.71
N VAL A 103 -14.92 1.01 7.66
CA VAL A 103 -14.02 2.18 7.52
C VAL A 103 -12.68 1.82 8.15
N GLY A 104 -11.64 1.79 7.34
CA GLY A 104 -10.25 1.54 7.75
C GLY A 104 -9.41 2.79 7.59
N GLU A 105 -8.62 3.11 8.59
CA GLU A 105 -7.59 4.14 8.54
C GLU A 105 -6.23 3.49 8.80
N LEU A 106 -5.31 3.68 7.86
CA LEU A 106 -3.90 3.34 8.03
C LEU A 106 -3.12 4.63 8.25
N ARG A 107 -2.24 4.62 9.24
CA ARG A 107 -1.37 5.74 9.56
C ARG A 107 0.09 5.32 9.49
N ASN A 108 0.97 6.29 9.31
CA ASN A 108 2.41 6.07 9.29
C ASN A 108 2.82 4.92 8.35
N VAL A 109 2.13 4.83 7.19
CA VAL A 109 2.39 3.78 6.22
C VAL A 109 3.73 4.04 5.54
N LYS A 110 4.65 3.12 5.71
CA LYS A 110 5.93 3.11 5.01
C LYS A 110 6.03 1.82 4.21
N LEU A 111 6.21 1.95 2.91
CA LEU A 111 6.34 0.82 2.00
C LEU A 111 7.55 1.06 1.12
N GLY A 112 8.43 0.08 1.05
CA GLY A 112 9.55 0.03 0.12
C GLY A 112 9.48 -1.26 -0.69
N VAL A 113 9.51 -1.16 -2.01
CA VAL A 113 9.47 -2.30 -2.93
C VAL A 113 10.54 -2.13 -3.99
N ALA A 114 11.41 -3.13 -4.13
CA ALA A 114 12.29 -3.21 -5.30
C ALA A 114 11.44 -3.56 -6.53
N LEU A 115 11.53 -2.76 -7.57
CA LEU A 115 10.88 -3.03 -8.84
C LEU A 115 11.67 -4.12 -9.59
N ASP A 116 11.34 -5.35 -9.28
CA ASP A 116 11.89 -6.54 -9.89
C ASP A 116 10.77 -7.34 -10.58
N PRO A 117 10.88 -7.67 -11.87
CA PRO A 117 9.90 -8.49 -12.58
C PRO A 117 9.65 -9.87 -11.94
N ALA A 118 10.60 -10.39 -11.15
CA ALA A 118 10.40 -11.60 -10.37
C ALA A 118 9.34 -11.44 -9.27
N LEU A 119 9.17 -10.22 -8.74
CA LEU A 119 8.17 -9.90 -7.71
C LEU A 119 6.90 -9.32 -8.31
N LEU A 120 7.03 -8.57 -9.38
CA LEU A 120 5.96 -7.88 -10.08
C LEU A 120 5.92 -8.35 -11.54
N PRO A 121 5.25 -9.49 -11.83
CA PRO A 121 5.22 -10.08 -13.18
C PRO A 121 4.63 -9.17 -14.26
N GLN A 122 3.87 -8.14 -13.86
CA GLN A 122 3.29 -7.14 -14.76
C GLN A 122 4.30 -6.08 -15.21
N LEU A 123 5.45 -5.96 -14.50
CA LEU A 123 6.52 -5.05 -14.90
C LEU A 123 7.24 -5.58 -16.14
N PRO A 124 7.60 -4.71 -17.08
CA PRO A 124 8.49 -5.05 -18.15
C PRO A 124 9.79 -5.64 -17.60
N ARG A 125 10.29 -6.73 -18.22
CA ARG A 125 11.45 -7.48 -17.73
C ARG A 125 12.73 -6.68 -17.68
N ASP A 126 12.79 -5.62 -18.43
CA ASP A 126 13.92 -4.70 -18.57
C ASP A 126 13.84 -3.48 -17.65
N GLN A 127 12.80 -3.31 -16.86
CA GLN A 127 12.68 -2.19 -15.92
C GLN A 127 13.20 -2.54 -14.54
N ARG A 128 13.90 -1.60 -13.92
CA ARG A 128 14.42 -1.67 -12.56
C ARG A 128 14.25 -0.31 -11.88
N GLY A 129 14.13 -0.32 -10.56
CA GLY A 129 13.99 0.86 -9.74
C GLY A 129 13.54 0.50 -8.33
N THR A 130 13.11 1.51 -7.59
CA THR A 130 12.55 1.33 -6.24
C THR A 130 11.25 2.14 -6.13
N PHE A 131 10.23 1.49 -5.62
CA PHE A 131 8.98 2.14 -5.22
C PHE A 131 9.00 2.38 -3.71
N ASN A 132 8.74 3.60 -3.28
CA ASN A 132 8.62 3.95 -1.87
C ASN A 132 7.30 4.71 -1.67
N ALA A 133 6.59 4.39 -0.59
CA ALA A 133 5.46 5.18 -0.13
C ALA A 133 5.68 5.57 1.33
N ASP A 134 5.50 6.85 1.64
CA ASP A 134 5.50 7.40 2.99
C ASP A 134 4.21 8.19 3.18
N LEU A 135 3.21 7.53 3.77
CA LEU A 135 1.87 8.07 3.91
C LEU A 135 1.58 8.27 5.39
N THR A 136 1.27 9.51 5.75
CA THR A 136 0.85 9.84 7.13
C THR A 136 -0.57 9.37 7.41
N ARG A 137 -1.42 9.34 6.35
CA ARG A 137 -2.81 8.90 6.44
C ARG A 137 -3.28 8.28 5.13
N LEU A 138 -3.94 7.14 5.25
CA LEU A 138 -4.66 6.46 4.17
C LEU A 138 -6.02 5.99 4.70
N GLU A 139 -7.10 6.53 4.17
CA GLU A 139 -8.47 6.15 4.54
C GLU A 139 -9.10 5.29 3.45
N LEU A 140 -9.55 4.10 3.84
CA LEU A 140 -10.23 3.13 2.98
C LEU A 140 -11.68 2.98 3.44
N VAL A 141 -12.65 3.07 2.54
CA VAL A 141 -14.07 2.90 2.84
C VAL A 141 -14.65 1.86 1.91
N ALA A 142 -15.04 0.72 2.50
CA ALA A 142 -15.77 -0.37 1.82
C ALA A 142 -15.18 -0.77 0.44
N GLY A 143 -13.83 -0.88 0.35
CA GLY A 143 -13.18 -1.30 -0.90
C GLY A 143 -11.70 -0.92 -0.96
N PRO A 144 -11.01 -1.28 -2.05
CA PRO A 144 -9.58 -1.01 -2.20
C PRO A 144 -9.26 0.45 -2.56
N ALA A 145 -10.27 1.23 -2.97
CA ALA A 145 -10.06 2.62 -3.37
C ALA A 145 -9.83 3.52 -2.16
N PRO A 146 -8.73 4.30 -2.11
CA PRO A 146 -8.51 5.27 -1.06
C PRO A 146 -9.52 6.41 -1.18
N ARG A 147 -10.14 6.78 -0.05
CA ARG A 147 -11.00 7.97 0.07
C ARG A 147 -10.21 9.22 0.40
N ALA A 148 -9.20 9.07 1.25
CA ALA A 148 -8.28 10.15 1.58
C ALA A 148 -6.86 9.59 1.62
N LEU A 149 -5.93 10.36 1.09
CA LEU A 149 -4.53 10.01 1.01
C LEU A 149 -3.68 11.24 1.36
N GLN A 150 -2.76 11.09 2.31
CA GLN A 150 -1.84 12.13 2.70
C GLN A 150 -0.42 11.57 2.81
N GLY A 151 0.54 12.26 2.16
CA GLY A 151 1.92 11.83 2.13
C GLY A 151 2.50 11.83 0.72
N SER A 152 3.50 10.99 0.47
CA SER A 152 4.14 10.90 -0.84
C SER A 152 4.40 9.46 -1.28
N ILE A 153 4.38 9.28 -2.58
CA ILE A 153 4.78 8.06 -3.26
C ILE A 153 5.93 8.43 -4.19
N GLU A 154 7.01 7.67 -4.17
CA GLU A 154 8.20 7.92 -4.95
C GLU A 154 8.59 6.69 -5.77
N LEU A 155 8.93 6.93 -7.02
CA LEU A 155 9.64 5.99 -7.88
C LEU A 155 11.08 6.51 -8.01
N ARG A 156 12.07 5.74 -7.54
CA ARG A 156 13.47 6.16 -7.55
C ARG A 156 14.29 5.26 -8.48
N ASP A 157 15.28 5.88 -9.11
CA ASP A 157 16.29 5.21 -9.93
C ASP A 157 15.67 4.31 -11.00
N LEU A 158 14.54 4.79 -11.58
CA LEU A 158 13.86 4.06 -12.64
C LEU A 158 14.77 4.02 -13.86
N ARG A 159 15.05 2.83 -14.34
CA ARG A 159 15.94 2.60 -15.50
C ARG A 159 15.48 1.40 -16.30
N GLN A 160 15.69 1.49 -17.57
CA GLN A 160 15.59 0.36 -18.47
C GLN A 160 16.96 -0.32 -18.57
N VAL A 161 16.99 -1.64 -18.42
CA VAL A 161 18.20 -2.48 -18.58
C VAL A 161 18.04 -3.37 -19.81
N GLY A 162 19.14 -3.93 -20.32
CA GLY A 162 19.09 -4.83 -21.48
C GLY A 162 19.68 -4.21 -22.75
N ALA A 163 19.09 -4.48 -23.90
CA ALA A 163 19.67 -4.13 -25.22
C ALA A 163 19.81 -2.61 -25.47
N ARG A 164 18.95 -1.80 -24.85
CA ARG A 164 18.98 -0.33 -24.93
C ARG A 164 18.87 0.23 -23.53
N PRO A 165 19.96 0.23 -22.75
CA PRO A 165 19.90 0.75 -21.39
C PRO A 165 19.65 2.26 -21.41
N MET A 166 18.72 2.71 -20.55
CA MET A 166 18.36 4.12 -20.44
C MET A 166 17.93 4.44 -19.01
N GLU A 167 18.43 5.55 -18.50
CA GLU A 167 17.90 6.12 -17.26
C GLU A 167 16.54 6.76 -17.54
N LEU A 168 15.57 6.44 -16.73
CA LEU A 168 14.23 7.02 -16.80
C LEU A 168 14.02 8.11 -15.75
N GLY A 169 14.85 8.11 -14.67
CA GLY A 169 14.83 9.12 -13.63
C GLY A 169 14.02 8.72 -12.40
N SER A 170 13.74 9.71 -11.56
CA SER A 170 12.99 9.53 -10.32
C SER A 170 11.81 10.49 -10.28
N TYR A 171 10.69 10.03 -9.71
CA TYR A 171 9.42 10.75 -9.71
C TYR A 171 8.77 10.68 -8.34
N GLN A 172 8.01 11.71 -8.00
CA GLN A 172 7.25 11.79 -6.77
C GLN A 172 5.81 12.23 -7.05
N VAL A 173 4.87 11.58 -6.40
CA VAL A 173 3.48 12.04 -6.29
C VAL A 173 3.22 12.40 -4.84
N SER A 174 2.81 13.63 -4.57
CA SER A 174 2.47 14.11 -3.24
C SER A 174 0.98 14.37 -3.10
N PHE A 175 0.39 13.86 -2.02
CA PHE A 175 -1.02 14.03 -1.67
C PHE A 175 -1.12 14.88 -0.41
N ASP A 176 -1.97 15.90 -0.42
CA ASP A 176 -2.13 16.85 0.69
C ASP A 176 -3.22 16.44 1.70
N GLY A 177 -3.90 15.32 1.47
CA GLY A 177 -4.97 14.83 2.33
C GLY A 177 -6.35 15.43 2.03
N THR A 178 -6.44 16.34 1.05
CA THR A 178 -7.73 16.88 0.64
C THR A 178 -8.50 15.84 -0.17
N THR A 179 -9.78 15.68 0.16
CA THR A 179 -10.69 14.81 -0.60
C THR A 179 -11.62 15.71 -1.43
N PRO A 180 -11.49 15.70 -2.75
CA PRO A 180 -12.42 16.41 -3.62
C PRO A 180 -13.87 15.92 -3.45
N PRO A 181 -14.86 16.71 -3.88
CA PRO A 181 -16.29 16.34 -3.76
C PRO A 181 -16.64 15.01 -4.43
N ASP A 182 -15.92 14.60 -5.46
CA ASP A 182 -16.07 13.32 -6.15
C ASP A 182 -15.43 12.13 -5.41
N GLY A 183 -14.80 12.37 -4.26
CA GLY A 183 -14.19 11.34 -3.44
C GLY A 183 -12.91 10.72 -4.03
N ALA A 184 -12.34 11.33 -5.07
CA ALA A 184 -11.16 10.82 -5.76
C ALA A 184 -9.89 11.62 -5.35
N PRO A 185 -8.95 11.05 -4.54
CA PRO A 185 -7.73 11.73 -4.17
C PRO A 185 -6.91 12.16 -5.40
N VAL A 186 -6.39 13.39 -5.35
CA VAL A 186 -5.54 13.96 -6.40
C VAL A 186 -4.17 14.27 -5.83
N GLY A 187 -3.13 13.67 -6.43
CA GLY A 187 -1.74 13.91 -6.09
C GLY A 187 -1.05 14.79 -7.15
N LYS A 188 -0.07 15.58 -6.71
CA LYS A 188 0.81 16.36 -7.57
C LYS A 188 2.01 15.53 -7.96
N LEU A 189 2.18 15.32 -9.26
CA LEU A 189 3.31 14.59 -9.85
C LEU A 189 4.41 15.57 -10.20
N ARG A 190 5.63 15.23 -9.81
CA ARG A 190 6.86 15.94 -10.22
C ARG A 190 8.01 14.98 -10.41
N ASP A 191 8.98 15.36 -11.20
CA ASP A 191 10.26 14.67 -11.24
C ASP A 191 11.16 15.07 -10.06
N LEU A 192 12.02 14.14 -9.64
CA LEU A 192 13.07 14.35 -8.64
C LEU A 192 14.46 14.41 -9.27
N GLY A 193 14.54 14.54 -10.59
CA GLY A 193 15.77 14.54 -11.38
C GLY A 193 15.83 13.39 -12.39
N GLY A 194 16.77 13.49 -13.32
CA GLY A 194 16.93 12.52 -14.40
C GLY A 194 16.77 13.16 -15.78
N PRO A 195 16.69 12.34 -16.85
CA PRO A 195 16.66 12.83 -18.22
C PRO A 195 15.33 13.47 -18.63
N PHE A 196 14.24 13.22 -17.89
CA PHE A 196 12.91 13.77 -18.17
C PHE A 196 12.47 14.71 -17.07
N MET A 197 11.98 15.87 -17.44
CA MET A 197 11.25 16.79 -16.58
C MET A 197 9.76 16.49 -16.73
N VAL A 198 9.09 16.15 -15.63
CA VAL A 198 7.69 15.75 -15.61
C VAL A 198 6.95 16.53 -14.53
N GLU A 199 5.86 17.17 -14.91
CA GLU A 199 4.92 17.84 -14.02
C GLU A 199 3.50 17.42 -14.36
N GLY A 200 2.68 17.14 -13.35
CA GLY A 200 1.31 16.72 -13.61
C GLY A 200 0.51 16.39 -12.38
N THR A 201 -0.53 15.61 -12.58
CA THR A 201 -1.41 15.14 -11.52
C THR A 201 -1.74 13.66 -11.70
N LEU A 202 -1.87 12.97 -10.58
CA LEU A 202 -2.41 11.62 -10.49
C LEU A 202 -3.75 11.68 -9.76
N LYS A 203 -4.83 11.23 -10.38
CA LYS A 203 -6.15 11.10 -9.79
C LYS A 203 -6.46 9.61 -9.60
N LEU A 204 -6.88 9.22 -8.38
CA LEU A 204 -7.28 7.86 -8.05
C LEU A 204 -8.81 7.80 -7.97
N THR A 205 -9.43 7.10 -8.92
CA THR A 205 -10.90 7.05 -9.04
C THR A 205 -11.41 5.68 -8.57
N PRO A 206 -12.37 5.63 -7.63
CA PRO A 206 -12.99 4.38 -7.25
C PRO A 206 -13.68 3.67 -8.45
N PRO A 207 -13.72 2.32 -8.48
CA PRO A 207 -13.21 1.42 -7.44
C PRO A 207 -11.70 1.15 -7.50
N ASN A 208 -11.03 1.26 -8.65
CA ASN A 208 -9.64 0.86 -8.84
C ASN A 208 -9.02 1.50 -10.09
N ALA A 209 -9.50 2.66 -10.54
CA ALA A 209 -8.96 3.35 -11.70
C ALA A 209 -8.01 4.48 -11.29
N TYR A 210 -7.03 4.74 -12.13
CA TYR A 210 -6.19 5.92 -12.03
C TYR A 210 -6.13 6.69 -13.34
N PHE A 211 -5.92 7.98 -13.22
CA PHE A 211 -5.69 8.87 -14.35
C PHE A 211 -4.50 9.78 -14.05
N VAL A 212 -3.51 9.74 -14.93
CA VAL A 212 -2.31 10.59 -14.86
C VAL A 212 -2.32 11.53 -16.04
N GLN A 213 -2.13 12.82 -15.79
CA GLN A 213 -2.01 13.81 -16.84
C GLN A 213 -0.97 14.86 -16.49
N GLY A 214 -0.33 15.44 -17.50
CA GLY A 214 0.68 16.46 -17.27
C GLY A 214 1.47 16.82 -18.51
N PHE A 215 2.67 17.31 -18.26
CA PHE A 215 3.64 17.70 -19.28
C PHE A 215 4.96 17.00 -19.06
N ILE A 216 5.60 16.65 -20.15
CA ILE A 216 6.93 16.02 -20.17
C ILE A 216 7.85 16.78 -21.12
N THR A 217 9.13 16.91 -20.72
CA THR A 217 10.18 17.51 -21.54
C THR A 217 11.46 16.70 -21.36
N GLY A 218 12.19 16.45 -22.46
CA GLY A 218 13.52 15.85 -22.38
C GLY A 218 14.57 16.88 -21.97
N ARG A 219 15.46 16.53 -21.04
CA ARG A 219 16.62 17.37 -20.66
C ARG A 219 17.84 17.13 -21.54
N THR A 220 17.81 16.08 -22.34
CA THR A 220 18.88 15.71 -23.29
C THR A 220 18.27 15.43 -24.66
N ALA A 221 19.08 15.54 -25.73
CA ALA A 221 18.62 15.23 -27.08
C ALA A 221 18.07 13.78 -27.21
N ALA A 222 18.68 12.82 -26.50
CA ALA A 222 18.19 11.45 -26.45
C ALA A 222 16.81 11.38 -25.76
N ALA A 223 16.62 12.06 -24.63
CA ALA A 223 15.34 12.11 -23.93
C ALA A 223 14.28 12.83 -24.77
N GLU A 224 14.60 13.92 -25.48
CA GLU A 224 13.69 14.59 -26.38
C GLU A 224 13.21 13.69 -27.52
N SER A 225 14.09 12.82 -28.06
CA SER A 225 13.68 11.87 -29.09
C SER A 225 12.67 10.85 -28.55
N VAL A 226 12.85 10.38 -27.32
CA VAL A 226 11.91 9.48 -26.64
C VAL A 226 10.59 10.19 -26.36
N VAL A 227 10.62 11.44 -25.86
CA VAL A 227 9.39 12.22 -25.65
C VAL A 227 8.60 12.34 -26.94
N ARG A 228 9.24 12.66 -28.06
CA ARG A 228 8.56 12.73 -29.37
C ARG A 228 7.95 11.39 -29.78
N GLU A 229 8.61 10.28 -29.49
CA GLU A 229 8.11 8.94 -29.81
C GLU A 229 6.87 8.58 -29.00
N ILE A 230 6.87 8.83 -27.68
CA ILE A 230 5.74 8.49 -26.79
C ILE A 230 4.57 9.45 -26.88
N THR A 231 4.81 10.69 -27.33
CA THR A 231 3.76 11.72 -27.50
C THR A 231 3.31 11.87 -28.96
N LEU A 232 3.47 10.83 -29.77
CA LEU A 232 3.09 10.82 -31.18
C LEU A 232 1.66 11.35 -31.41
N GLY A 233 1.57 12.50 -32.08
CA GLY A 233 0.29 13.19 -32.38
C GLY A 233 -0.10 14.31 -31.40
N ALA A 234 0.58 14.45 -30.27
CA ALA A 234 0.39 15.61 -29.41
C ALA A 234 1.26 16.79 -29.90
N MET A 235 0.66 17.92 -30.18
CA MET A 235 1.41 19.14 -30.50
C MET A 235 2.08 19.68 -29.23
N PRO A 236 3.41 19.87 -29.22
CA PRO A 236 4.07 20.55 -28.10
C PRO A 236 3.48 21.95 -27.91
N GLU A 237 3.39 22.38 -26.66
CA GLU A 237 3.06 23.78 -26.38
C GLU A 237 4.16 24.73 -26.90
N ALA A 238 3.86 26.00 -26.98
CA ALA A 238 4.84 27.04 -27.34
C ALA A 238 6.09 27.07 -26.41
N SER A 239 5.96 26.49 -25.21
CA SER A 239 7.02 26.28 -24.21
C SER A 239 7.93 25.08 -24.50
N GLY A 240 7.66 24.28 -25.54
CA GLY A 240 8.37 23.04 -25.88
C GLY A 240 7.99 21.84 -24.99
N ARG A 241 7.00 21.96 -24.12
CA ARG A 241 6.48 20.87 -23.27
C ARG A 241 5.46 20.05 -24.04
N SER A 242 5.57 18.73 -23.96
CA SER A 242 4.62 17.82 -24.59
C SER A 242 3.59 17.34 -23.57
N PRO A 243 2.28 17.50 -23.85
CA PRO A 243 1.25 16.97 -22.96
C PRO A 243 1.21 15.44 -23.03
N PHE A 244 0.89 14.82 -21.90
CA PHE A 244 0.63 13.38 -21.84
C PHE A 244 -0.57 13.09 -20.95
N SER A 245 -1.23 11.97 -21.21
CA SER A 245 -2.26 11.40 -20.34
C SER A 245 -2.25 9.88 -20.42
N PHE A 246 -2.40 9.23 -19.25
CA PHE A 246 -2.50 7.78 -19.13
C PHE A 246 -3.63 7.44 -18.16
N GLU A 247 -4.34 6.38 -18.47
CA GLU A 247 -5.36 5.82 -17.61
C GLU A 247 -5.17 4.31 -17.46
N GLY A 248 -5.59 3.77 -16.34
CA GLY A 248 -5.50 2.33 -16.08
C GLY A 248 -6.21 1.94 -14.81
N THR A 249 -6.00 0.67 -14.41
CA THR A 249 -6.53 0.10 -13.18
C THR A 249 -5.39 -0.45 -12.32
N TYR A 250 -5.56 -0.45 -10.98
CA TYR A 250 -4.60 -0.97 -10.00
C TYR A 250 -5.19 -2.10 -9.17
#